data_6015a3c3e628cb0a0751471ef813b8b9
#
_entry.id   6015a3c3e628cb0a0751471ef813b8b9
#
_cell.length_a   1.000
_cell.length_b   1.000
_cell.length_c   1.000
_cell.angle_alpha   90.00
_cell.angle_beta   90.00
_cell.angle_gamma   90.00
#
_symmetry.space_group_name_H-M   'P 1'
#
loop_
_entity.id
_entity.type
_entity.pdbx_description
1 polymer ?
#
loop_
_entity_poly.entity_id
_entity_poly.type
_entity_poly.pdbx_seq_one_letter_code
_entity_poly.pdbx_strand_id
1 'polypeptide(L)'
;RLLWIAIAVIGIAAVISAVCVAGMLATKENAWRTPEELLVEYMDHIPKQEYEEMYAMLHIEASGNVSQENFVTRNSAIYEGIEARNMAVQIIAYDEEQMSVTYQTAFDTVAGTISFENEALFLKGEDGYKLVWDDSMIFPNLTSADKVRVSTTQAERGEILDRNGRVLAGKGTASSVGIVPGKLENKEEAIAKIAELLEIAPEVIEKKLSAKWVKDDSFVPIKTIPKVEKIELMKYKPDQKVLKENERHETLLEIPGVMISDVEVREYPLGEKAAHLVGYVQSVTAEDLEEHAGEGYTANSVIGKSGMEGLFEKELKGKNGCRVYIVNSEGKEKEELAYILVQDGHDIKLTIDANLQSSLYEQFNEDKSCSVAMNPYTGEVLALVSTPSYDNNDFIMGLSSEQWTALNEDENKPMYN
;
A
#
# COMPACT_ATOMS: atom_id res chain seq x y z
N ARG A 1 8.05 -16.39 23.30
CA ARG A 1 6.65 -16.70 22.96
C ARG A 1 6.47 -16.96 21.46
N LEU A 2 7.06 -16.15 20.59
CA LEU A 2 7.01 -16.35 19.12
C LEU A 2 7.60 -17.71 18.65
N LEU A 3 8.63 -18.21 19.32
CA LEU A 3 9.25 -19.50 18.98
C LEU A 3 8.31 -20.70 19.25
N TRP A 4 7.44 -20.60 20.24
CA TRP A 4 6.48 -21.65 20.58
C TRP A 4 5.28 -21.71 19.62
N ILE A 5 4.89 -20.57 19.04
CA ILE A 5 3.82 -20.50 18.04
C ILE A 5 4.30 -21.08 16.71
N ALA A 6 5.53 -20.80 16.29
CA ALA A 6 6.13 -21.40 15.08
C ALA A 6 6.28 -22.93 15.19
N ILE A 7 6.63 -23.46 16.39
CA ILE A 7 6.74 -24.90 16.62
C ILE A 7 5.36 -25.58 16.63
N ALA A 8 4.31 -24.89 17.12
CA ALA A 8 2.94 -25.41 17.10
C ALA A 8 2.40 -25.52 15.66
N VAL A 9 2.66 -24.54 14.79
CA VAL A 9 2.24 -24.56 13.38
C VAL A 9 2.95 -25.66 12.58
N ILE A 10 4.25 -25.87 12.81
CA ILE A 10 5.02 -26.96 12.16
C ILE A 10 4.57 -28.34 12.68
N GLY A 11 4.21 -28.45 13.97
CA GLY A 11 3.68 -29.69 14.57
C GLY A 11 2.32 -30.08 13.98
N ILE A 12 1.45 -29.12 13.71
CA ILE A 12 0.12 -29.31 13.11
C ILE A 12 0.25 -29.81 11.65
N ALA A 13 1.14 -29.25 10.85
CA ALA A 13 1.36 -29.67 9.46
C ALA A 13 1.87 -31.13 9.35
N ALA A 14 2.71 -31.57 10.30
CA ALA A 14 3.26 -32.95 10.32
C ALA A 14 2.21 -34.02 10.75
N VAL A 15 1.26 -33.64 11.62
CA VAL A 15 0.18 -34.54 12.06
C VAL A 15 -0.89 -34.71 10.97
N ILE A 16 -1.20 -33.67 10.23
CA ILE A 16 -2.16 -33.71 9.10
C ILE A 16 -1.67 -34.65 7.99
N SER A 17 -0.37 -34.67 7.67
CA SER A 17 0.19 -35.60 6.68
C SER A 17 0.12 -37.07 7.11
N ALA A 18 0.17 -37.40 8.41
CA ALA A 18 0.14 -38.77 8.91
C ALA A 18 -1.27 -39.36 8.94
N VAL A 19 -2.30 -38.55 9.16
CA VAL A 19 -3.71 -39.01 9.20
C VAL A 19 -4.25 -39.25 7.79
N CYS A 20 -3.85 -38.46 6.80
CA CYS A 20 -4.24 -38.63 5.38
C CYS A 20 -3.66 -39.94 4.77
N VAL A 21 -2.47 -40.39 5.18
CA VAL A 21 -1.85 -41.61 4.63
C VAL A 21 -2.43 -42.88 5.24
N ALA A 22 -2.93 -42.86 6.48
CA ALA A 22 -3.50 -44.02 7.15
C ALA A 22 -4.93 -44.35 6.66
N GLY A 23 -5.70 -43.40 6.13
CA GLY A 23 -7.06 -43.61 5.62
C GLY A 23 -7.14 -44.21 4.20
N MET A 24 -6.04 -44.21 3.43
CA MET A 24 -6.05 -44.62 2.00
C MET A 24 -5.97 -46.14 1.74
N LEU A 25 -5.98 -47.01 2.78
CA LEU A 25 -5.84 -48.45 2.62
C LEU A 25 -7.08 -49.29 2.97
N ALA A 26 -8.23 -48.68 3.15
CA ALA A 26 -9.49 -49.42 3.39
C ALA A 26 -10.39 -49.39 2.14
N THR A 27 -10.47 -50.49 1.45
CA THR A 27 -11.49 -51.04 0.52
C THR A 27 -12.47 -50.07 -0.14
N LYS A 28 -12.37 -49.97 -1.46
CA LYS A 28 -13.36 -49.44 -2.40
C LYS A 28 -14.68 -50.21 -2.36
N GLU A 29 -15.58 -49.83 -1.53
CA GLU A 29 -17.04 -49.92 -1.77
C GLU A 29 -17.55 -48.50 -1.74
N ASN A 30 -18.58 -48.18 -2.55
CA ASN A 30 -19.20 -46.84 -2.73
C ASN A 30 -19.62 -46.20 -1.40
N ALA A 31 -18.67 -45.91 -0.54
CA ALA A 31 -18.92 -45.17 0.70
C ALA A 31 -19.03 -43.68 0.34
N TRP A 32 -20.17 -43.06 0.63
CA TRP A 32 -20.31 -41.62 0.57
C TRP A 32 -19.24 -40.95 1.44
N ARG A 33 -18.71 -39.83 1.00
CA ARG A 33 -17.82 -39.00 1.83
C ARG A 33 -18.50 -38.65 3.14
N THR A 34 -17.75 -38.68 4.24
CA THR A 34 -18.27 -38.27 5.53
C THR A 34 -18.43 -36.75 5.63
N PRO A 35 -19.23 -36.22 6.57
CA PRO A 35 -19.34 -34.77 6.78
C PRO A 35 -17.98 -34.09 7.04
N GLU A 36 -17.07 -34.77 7.79
CA GLU A 36 -15.74 -34.26 8.07
C GLU A 36 -14.89 -34.18 6.81
N GLU A 37 -14.91 -35.18 5.94
CA GLU A 37 -14.20 -35.19 4.66
C GLU A 37 -14.72 -34.09 3.74
N LEU A 38 -16.06 -33.91 3.68
CA LEU A 38 -16.68 -32.87 2.89
C LEU A 38 -16.30 -31.46 3.38
N LEU A 39 -16.25 -31.26 4.72
CA LEU A 39 -15.84 -29.98 5.26
C LEU A 39 -14.38 -29.64 4.89
N VAL A 40 -13.47 -30.61 5.01
CA VAL A 40 -12.06 -30.41 4.64
C VAL A 40 -11.94 -30.05 3.15
N GLU A 41 -12.67 -30.75 2.27
CA GLU A 41 -12.70 -30.46 0.83
C GLU A 41 -13.27 -29.07 0.55
N TYR A 42 -14.42 -28.72 1.18
CA TYR A 42 -15.02 -27.40 1.05
C TYR A 42 -14.04 -26.28 1.39
N MET A 43 -13.31 -26.42 2.51
CA MET A 43 -12.32 -25.44 2.94
C MET A 43 -11.07 -25.41 2.05
N ASP A 44 -10.70 -26.53 1.43
CA ASP A 44 -9.55 -26.63 0.51
C ASP A 44 -9.80 -25.93 -0.84
N HIS A 45 -11.06 -25.73 -1.22
CA HIS A 45 -11.43 -24.93 -2.40
C HIS A 45 -11.21 -23.43 -2.22
N ILE A 46 -11.24 -22.91 -0.97
CA ILE A 46 -11.11 -21.45 -0.70
C ILE A 46 -9.78 -20.88 -1.20
N PRO A 47 -8.59 -21.40 -0.81
CA PRO A 47 -7.31 -20.88 -1.29
C PRO A 47 -7.08 -21.12 -2.79
N LYS A 48 -7.85 -22.03 -3.42
CA LYS A 48 -7.83 -22.29 -4.85
C LYS A 48 -8.78 -21.37 -5.63
N GLN A 49 -9.61 -20.59 -4.93
CA GLN A 49 -10.65 -19.72 -5.50
C GLN A 49 -11.70 -20.49 -6.32
N GLU A 50 -11.97 -21.74 -5.96
CA GLU A 50 -12.89 -22.66 -6.63
C GLU A 50 -14.29 -22.55 -5.97
N TYR A 51 -14.90 -21.35 -6.02
CA TYR A 51 -16.16 -21.04 -5.31
C TYR A 51 -17.39 -21.73 -5.93
N GLU A 52 -17.36 -22.03 -7.21
CA GLU A 52 -18.42 -22.80 -7.89
C GLU A 52 -18.45 -24.24 -7.38
N GLU A 53 -17.28 -24.86 -7.14
CA GLU A 53 -17.15 -26.19 -6.57
C GLU A 53 -17.65 -26.22 -5.13
N MET A 54 -17.35 -25.19 -4.34
CA MET A 54 -17.90 -25.01 -3.00
C MET A 54 -19.44 -24.95 -3.05
N TYR A 55 -20.01 -24.20 -4.00
CA TYR A 55 -21.47 -24.09 -4.18
C TYR A 55 -22.12 -25.44 -4.52
N ALA A 56 -21.49 -26.25 -5.36
CA ALA A 56 -21.98 -27.58 -5.74
C ALA A 56 -22.07 -28.57 -4.55
N MET A 57 -21.38 -28.29 -3.44
CA MET A 57 -21.41 -29.09 -2.21
C MET A 57 -22.56 -28.71 -1.28
N LEU A 58 -23.34 -27.65 -1.57
CA LEU A 58 -24.38 -27.13 -0.69
C LEU A 58 -25.71 -27.87 -0.81
N HIS A 59 -26.43 -27.92 0.31
CA HIS A 59 -27.87 -28.19 0.34
C HIS A 59 -28.63 -26.86 0.15
N ILE A 60 -28.97 -26.53 -1.07
CA ILE A 60 -29.44 -25.19 -1.46
C ILE A 60 -30.72 -24.75 -0.70
N GLU A 61 -31.70 -25.64 -0.55
CA GLU A 61 -32.94 -25.31 0.15
C GLU A 61 -32.69 -24.98 1.63
N ALA A 62 -31.89 -25.78 2.31
CA ALA A 62 -31.55 -25.55 3.72
C ALA A 62 -30.59 -24.34 3.89
N SER A 63 -29.85 -23.96 2.85
CA SER A 63 -29.00 -22.78 2.80
C SER A 63 -29.77 -21.51 2.38
N GLY A 64 -31.09 -21.47 2.62
CA GLY A 64 -31.91 -20.30 2.34
C GLY A 64 -32.16 -20.00 0.84
N ASN A 65 -31.97 -20.99 -0.04
CA ASN A 65 -32.01 -20.84 -1.51
C ASN A 65 -31.04 -19.79 -2.05
N VAL A 66 -29.85 -19.68 -1.46
CA VAL A 66 -28.81 -18.80 -1.98
C VAL A 66 -28.50 -19.13 -3.44
N SER A 67 -28.46 -18.12 -4.31
CA SER A 67 -28.08 -18.33 -5.71
C SER A 67 -26.55 -18.53 -5.82
N GLN A 68 -26.12 -19.26 -6.85
CA GLN A 68 -24.69 -19.44 -7.13
C GLN A 68 -23.97 -18.12 -7.29
N GLU A 69 -24.54 -17.16 -8.02
CA GLU A 69 -23.97 -15.83 -8.21
C GLU A 69 -23.75 -15.09 -6.88
N ASN A 70 -24.74 -15.10 -5.99
CA ASN A 70 -24.61 -14.44 -4.69
C ASN A 70 -23.59 -15.14 -3.80
N PHE A 71 -23.57 -16.47 -3.76
CA PHE A 71 -22.61 -17.25 -3.00
C PHE A 71 -21.18 -16.99 -3.47
N VAL A 72 -20.93 -17.13 -4.78
CA VAL A 72 -19.60 -16.90 -5.39
C VAL A 72 -19.14 -15.47 -5.14
N THR A 73 -19.99 -14.49 -5.46
CA THR A 73 -19.64 -13.07 -5.24
C THR A 73 -19.34 -12.77 -3.77
N ARG A 74 -20.10 -13.36 -2.85
CA ARG A 74 -19.93 -13.13 -1.41
C ARG A 74 -18.60 -13.71 -0.90
N ASN A 75 -18.32 -14.98 -1.22
CA ASN A 75 -17.12 -15.67 -0.78
C ASN A 75 -15.87 -15.07 -1.42
N SER A 76 -15.85 -14.85 -2.75
CA SER A 76 -14.73 -14.26 -3.45
C SER A 76 -14.40 -12.86 -2.93
N ALA A 77 -15.41 -11.98 -2.79
CA ALA A 77 -15.22 -10.63 -2.29
C ALA A 77 -14.62 -10.58 -0.87
N ILE A 78 -14.92 -11.56 -0.02
CA ILE A 78 -14.38 -11.62 1.34
C ILE A 78 -12.98 -12.26 1.32
N TYR A 79 -12.84 -13.50 0.84
CA TYR A 79 -11.58 -14.23 0.93
C TYR A 79 -10.46 -13.62 0.08
N GLU A 80 -10.77 -13.14 -1.12
CA GLU A 80 -9.79 -12.42 -1.95
C GLU A 80 -9.51 -11.01 -1.40
N GLY A 81 -10.56 -10.33 -0.88
CA GLY A 81 -10.41 -9.00 -0.29
C GLY A 81 -9.49 -8.95 0.94
N ILE A 82 -9.41 -10.04 1.71
CA ILE A 82 -8.48 -10.18 2.84
C ILE A 82 -7.20 -10.96 2.47
N GLU A 83 -7.05 -11.38 1.22
CA GLU A 83 -5.94 -12.22 0.71
C GLU A 83 -5.75 -13.50 1.54
N ALA A 84 -6.85 -14.25 1.75
CA ALA A 84 -6.83 -15.50 2.52
C ALA A 84 -5.94 -16.56 1.86
N ARG A 85 -5.00 -17.14 2.62
CA ARG A 85 -4.05 -18.18 2.15
C ARG A 85 -3.60 -19.07 3.30
N ASN A 86 -2.94 -20.17 2.96
CA ASN A 86 -2.40 -21.12 3.94
C ASN A 86 -3.48 -21.65 4.90
N MET A 87 -4.67 -21.98 4.36
CA MET A 87 -5.80 -22.44 5.17
C MET A 87 -5.52 -23.81 5.76
N ALA A 88 -5.72 -23.93 7.07
CA ALA A 88 -5.63 -25.16 7.82
C ALA A 88 -6.95 -25.41 8.55
N VAL A 89 -7.44 -26.64 8.49
CA VAL A 89 -8.68 -27.06 9.15
C VAL A 89 -8.38 -28.27 10.04
N GLN A 90 -8.84 -28.22 11.27
CA GLN A 90 -8.75 -29.31 12.22
C GLN A 90 -10.17 -29.67 12.69
N ILE A 91 -10.58 -30.91 12.45
CA ILE A 91 -11.84 -31.44 12.96
C ILE A 91 -11.68 -31.68 14.46
N ILE A 92 -12.61 -31.14 15.25
CA ILE A 92 -12.64 -31.30 16.71
C ILE A 92 -13.60 -32.41 17.08
N ALA A 93 -14.84 -32.39 16.55
CA ALA A 93 -15.87 -33.38 16.87
C ALA A 93 -16.88 -33.48 15.72
N TYR A 94 -17.54 -34.64 15.63
CA TYR A 94 -18.74 -34.87 14.83
C TYR A 94 -19.88 -35.30 15.74
N ASP A 95 -21.01 -34.60 15.66
CA ASP A 95 -22.24 -34.94 16.34
C ASP A 95 -23.21 -35.59 15.32
N GLU A 96 -23.42 -36.89 15.47
CA GLU A 96 -24.27 -37.66 14.55
C GLU A 96 -25.76 -37.32 14.72
N GLU A 97 -26.20 -36.91 15.92
CA GLU A 97 -27.62 -36.57 16.18
C GLU A 97 -27.99 -35.22 15.55
N GLN A 98 -27.08 -34.26 15.61
CA GLN A 98 -27.25 -32.91 15.02
C GLN A 98 -26.74 -32.84 13.59
N MET A 99 -26.01 -33.85 13.11
CA MET A 99 -25.29 -33.85 11.84
C MET A 99 -24.38 -32.62 11.69
N SER A 100 -23.65 -32.29 12.76
CA SER A 100 -22.76 -31.14 12.80
C SER A 100 -21.31 -31.52 13.00
N VAL A 101 -20.40 -30.79 12.39
CA VAL A 101 -18.97 -30.93 12.54
C VAL A 101 -18.43 -29.67 13.21
N THR A 102 -17.91 -29.82 14.43
CA THR A 102 -17.15 -28.75 15.10
C THR A 102 -15.71 -28.81 14.62
N TYR A 103 -15.20 -27.66 14.19
CA TYR A 103 -13.86 -27.55 13.63
C TYR A 103 -13.17 -26.26 14.04
N GLN A 104 -11.84 -26.29 14.05
CA GLN A 104 -11.01 -25.10 14.14
C GLN A 104 -10.40 -24.82 12.78
N THR A 105 -10.43 -23.59 12.35
CA THR A 105 -9.73 -23.12 11.15
C THR A 105 -8.72 -22.05 11.49
N ALA A 106 -7.65 -21.98 10.70
CA ALA A 106 -6.63 -20.93 10.75
C ALA A 106 -6.15 -20.64 9.33
N PHE A 107 -5.99 -19.37 8.99
CA PHE A 107 -5.46 -18.94 7.70
C PHE A 107 -4.81 -17.57 7.80
N ASP A 108 -3.86 -17.30 6.90
CA ASP A 108 -3.17 -16.03 6.85
C ASP A 108 -3.97 -15.03 6.02
N THR A 109 -3.89 -13.75 6.41
CA THR A 109 -4.50 -12.62 5.73
C THR A 109 -3.51 -11.47 5.61
N VAL A 110 -3.90 -10.38 4.94
CA VAL A 110 -3.13 -9.11 4.91
C VAL A 110 -2.87 -8.51 6.30
N ALA A 111 -3.69 -8.85 7.30
CA ALA A 111 -3.59 -8.35 8.67
C ALA A 111 -3.08 -9.40 9.67
N GLY A 112 -2.45 -10.46 9.18
CA GLY A 112 -1.95 -11.57 10.00
C GLY A 112 -2.87 -12.79 9.98
N THR A 113 -2.62 -13.74 10.87
CA THR A 113 -3.35 -15.00 10.92
C THR A 113 -4.66 -14.84 11.69
N ILE A 114 -5.77 -15.26 11.07
CA ILE A 114 -7.08 -15.40 11.72
C ILE A 114 -7.24 -16.87 12.12
N SER A 115 -7.76 -17.12 13.32
CA SER A 115 -8.09 -18.47 13.78
C SER A 115 -9.32 -18.44 14.67
N PHE A 116 -10.27 -19.35 14.41
CA PHE A 116 -11.49 -19.48 15.18
C PHE A 116 -12.01 -20.92 15.16
N GLU A 117 -12.83 -21.25 16.14
CA GLU A 117 -13.65 -22.47 16.18
C GLU A 117 -15.03 -22.16 15.57
N ASN A 118 -15.57 -23.11 14.82
CA ASN A 118 -16.88 -22.97 14.18
C ASN A 118 -17.56 -24.32 14.06
N GLU A 119 -18.85 -24.31 13.69
CA GLU A 119 -19.67 -25.49 13.48
C GLU A 119 -20.26 -25.48 12.08
N ALA A 120 -20.17 -26.59 11.38
CA ALA A 120 -20.75 -26.81 10.06
C ALA A 120 -21.87 -27.85 10.14
N LEU A 121 -23.07 -27.52 9.63
CA LEU A 121 -24.22 -28.42 9.60
C LEU A 121 -24.28 -29.14 8.26
N PHE A 122 -24.71 -30.42 8.31
CA PHE A 122 -24.86 -31.25 7.13
C PHE A 122 -26.26 -31.85 7.07
N LEU A 123 -26.74 -32.13 5.87
CA LEU A 123 -27.96 -32.89 5.65
C LEU A 123 -27.65 -34.09 4.76
N LYS A 124 -28.28 -35.22 5.06
CA LYS A 124 -28.14 -36.45 4.29
C LYS A 124 -29.19 -36.46 3.18
N GLY A 125 -28.75 -36.39 1.92
CA GLY A 125 -29.56 -36.51 0.73
C GLY A 125 -29.51 -37.91 0.11
N GLU A 126 -30.11 -38.06 -1.07
CA GLU A 126 -30.10 -39.32 -1.82
C GLU A 126 -28.69 -39.68 -2.33
N ASP A 127 -27.87 -38.67 -2.68
CA ASP A 127 -26.53 -38.81 -3.26
C ASP A 127 -25.38 -38.59 -2.26
N GLY A 128 -25.67 -38.55 -0.95
CA GLY A 128 -24.68 -38.32 0.10
C GLY A 128 -25.01 -37.13 1.00
N TYR A 129 -24.00 -36.70 1.75
CA TYR A 129 -24.13 -35.51 2.62
C TYR A 129 -23.95 -34.22 1.81
N LYS A 130 -24.65 -33.17 2.24
CA LYS A 130 -24.55 -31.81 1.69
C LYS A 130 -24.41 -30.80 2.81
N LEU A 131 -23.57 -29.78 2.64
CA LEU A 131 -23.33 -28.71 3.59
C LEU A 131 -24.49 -27.72 3.64
N VAL A 132 -24.93 -27.35 4.82
CA VAL A 132 -25.85 -26.23 5.04
C VAL A 132 -25.01 -24.98 5.26
N TRP A 133 -25.15 -24.00 4.36
CA TRP A 133 -24.34 -22.81 4.35
C TRP A 133 -25.12 -21.55 4.75
N ASP A 134 -24.49 -20.73 5.58
CA ASP A 134 -24.80 -19.31 5.75
C ASP A 134 -23.51 -18.52 5.95
N ASP A 135 -23.61 -17.20 6.13
CA ASP A 135 -22.45 -16.32 6.27
C ASP A 135 -21.55 -16.66 7.48
N SER A 136 -22.11 -17.33 8.52
CA SER A 136 -21.33 -17.75 9.68
C SER A 136 -20.25 -18.79 9.33
N MET A 137 -20.40 -19.49 8.21
CA MET A 137 -19.39 -20.38 7.68
C MET A 137 -18.09 -19.66 7.28
N ILE A 138 -18.19 -18.36 6.92
CA ILE A 138 -17.03 -17.51 6.61
C ILE A 138 -16.37 -17.02 7.90
N PHE A 139 -17.17 -16.41 8.80
CA PHE A 139 -16.77 -16.02 10.16
C PHE A 139 -17.93 -16.20 11.12
N PRO A 140 -17.73 -16.77 12.33
CA PRO A 140 -18.81 -17.17 13.23
C PRO A 140 -19.88 -16.12 13.53
N ASN A 141 -19.49 -14.84 13.56
CA ASN A 141 -20.38 -13.71 13.86
C ASN A 141 -20.80 -12.92 12.63
N LEU A 142 -20.49 -13.38 11.42
CA LEU A 142 -20.86 -12.71 10.18
C LEU A 142 -22.31 -13.03 9.82
N THR A 143 -23.07 -12.02 9.42
CA THR A 143 -24.41 -12.16 8.86
C THR A 143 -24.50 -11.62 7.43
N SER A 144 -25.56 -11.93 6.70
CA SER A 144 -25.75 -11.48 5.31
C SER A 144 -25.79 -9.95 5.15
N ALA A 145 -26.14 -9.22 6.23
CA ALA A 145 -26.18 -7.76 6.24
C ALA A 145 -24.83 -7.11 6.54
N ASP A 146 -23.88 -7.88 7.10
CA ASP A 146 -22.57 -7.40 7.51
C ASP A 146 -21.59 -7.35 6.33
N LYS A 147 -20.51 -6.59 6.50
CA LYS A 147 -19.42 -6.51 5.52
C LYS A 147 -18.08 -6.70 6.22
N VAL A 148 -17.19 -7.46 5.58
CA VAL A 148 -15.78 -7.53 5.98
C VAL A 148 -15.04 -6.35 5.33
N ARG A 149 -14.19 -5.69 6.11
CA ARG A 149 -13.42 -4.51 5.70
C ARG A 149 -11.95 -4.72 6.01
N VAL A 150 -11.12 -4.18 5.13
CA VAL A 150 -9.68 -4.04 5.33
C VAL A 150 -9.37 -2.56 5.46
N SER A 151 -8.57 -2.20 6.45
CA SER A 151 -8.08 -0.84 6.65
C SER A 151 -6.57 -0.86 6.83
N THR A 152 -5.86 -0.06 6.06
CA THR A 152 -4.40 0.09 6.14
C THR A 152 -4.06 1.42 6.78
N THR A 153 -3.19 1.41 7.79
CA THR A 153 -2.56 2.59 8.37
C THR A 153 -1.16 2.71 7.82
N GLN A 154 -0.86 3.81 7.13
CA GLN A 154 0.46 4.04 6.56
C GLN A 154 1.48 4.28 7.66
N ALA A 155 2.65 3.65 7.55
CA ALA A 155 3.80 3.95 8.38
C ALA A 155 4.40 5.30 7.96
N GLU A 156 4.86 6.06 8.94
CA GLU A 156 5.63 7.26 8.67
C GLU A 156 7.06 6.88 8.27
N ARG A 157 7.55 7.50 7.20
CA ARG A 157 8.93 7.30 6.78
C ARG A 157 9.86 8.06 7.70
N GLY A 158 10.92 7.39 8.22
CA GLY A 158 11.94 7.99 9.07
C GLY A 158 12.65 9.17 8.40
N GLU A 159 13.18 10.08 9.20
CA GLU A 159 13.92 11.25 8.73
C GLU A 159 15.42 10.93 8.52
N ILE A 160 16.06 11.67 7.61
CA ILE A 160 17.50 11.69 7.49
C ILE A 160 17.99 13.00 8.10
N LEU A 161 18.83 12.90 9.12
CA LEU A 161 19.28 14.02 9.94
C LEU A 161 20.79 14.24 9.78
N ASP A 162 21.22 15.51 9.89
CA ASP A 162 22.63 15.85 10.02
C ASP A 162 23.15 15.50 11.43
N ARG A 163 24.46 15.68 11.67
CA ARG A 163 25.07 15.43 12.98
C ARG A 163 24.49 16.27 14.13
N ASN A 164 23.84 17.39 13.82
CA ASN A 164 23.26 18.33 14.78
C ASN A 164 21.74 18.11 14.96
N GLY A 165 21.14 17.11 14.26
CA GLY A 165 19.70 16.81 14.29
C GLY A 165 18.88 17.69 13.36
N ARG A 166 19.49 18.36 12.36
CA ARG A 166 18.76 19.09 11.33
C ARG A 166 18.30 18.15 10.23
N VAL A 167 17.10 18.35 9.75
CA VAL A 167 16.50 17.53 8.70
C VAL A 167 17.20 17.75 7.36
N LEU A 168 17.68 16.67 6.75
CA LEU A 168 18.20 16.59 5.38
C LEU A 168 17.16 15.98 4.43
N ALA A 169 16.34 15.08 4.94
CA ALA A 169 15.13 14.56 4.29
C ALA A 169 14.08 14.28 5.36
N GLY A 170 12.87 14.80 5.20
CA GLY A 170 11.80 14.66 6.18
C GLY A 170 10.42 14.94 5.60
N LYS A 171 9.45 15.17 6.48
CA LYS A 171 8.11 15.57 6.09
C LYS A 171 8.08 17.03 5.67
N GLY A 172 7.48 17.28 4.54
CA GLY A 172 7.18 18.62 4.04
C GLY A 172 5.73 18.73 3.60
N THR A 173 5.36 19.90 3.10
CA THR A 173 4.01 20.15 2.58
C THR A 173 4.11 20.72 1.17
N ALA A 174 3.33 20.17 0.27
CA ALA A 174 3.17 20.68 -1.09
C ALA A 174 1.70 20.97 -1.39
N SER A 175 1.42 21.50 -2.56
CA SER A 175 0.09 21.78 -3.05
C SER A 175 -0.34 20.74 -4.08
N SER A 176 -1.40 19.97 -3.78
CA SER A 176 -2.04 19.07 -4.73
C SER A 176 -3.09 19.84 -5.53
N VAL A 177 -2.83 20.02 -6.82
CA VAL A 177 -3.80 20.59 -7.76
C VAL A 177 -4.69 19.47 -8.26
N GLY A 178 -5.99 19.62 -8.09
CA GLY A 178 -6.98 18.66 -8.55
C GLY A 178 -8.17 19.33 -9.22
N ILE A 179 -8.97 18.49 -9.88
CA ILE A 179 -10.16 18.90 -10.63
C ILE A 179 -11.40 18.22 -10.03
N VAL A 180 -12.48 18.99 -9.90
CA VAL A 180 -13.84 18.47 -9.63
C VAL A 180 -14.61 18.48 -10.95
N PRO A 181 -14.82 17.33 -11.62
CA PRO A 181 -15.30 17.28 -13.00
C PRO A 181 -16.61 18.01 -13.24
N GLY A 182 -17.58 17.86 -12.32
CA GLY A 182 -18.90 18.49 -12.43
C GLY A 182 -18.91 20.03 -12.27
N LYS A 183 -17.78 20.62 -11.86
CA LYS A 183 -17.63 22.08 -11.74
C LYS A 183 -16.79 22.68 -12.85
N LEU A 184 -16.26 21.86 -13.78
CA LEU A 184 -15.41 22.31 -14.87
C LEU A 184 -16.28 22.91 -15.98
N GLU A 185 -16.10 24.18 -16.26
CA GLU A 185 -16.72 24.89 -17.40
C GLU A 185 -15.80 24.79 -18.62
N ASN A 186 -16.38 24.72 -19.83
CA ASN A 186 -15.63 24.64 -21.10
C ASN A 186 -14.50 23.59 -21.02
N LYS A 187 -14.85 22.34 -20.76
CA LYS A 187 -13.93 21.26 -20.38
C LYS A 187 -12.64 21.18 -21.20
N GLU A 188 -12.74 21.28 -22.54
CA GLU A 188 -11.57 21.18 -23.42
C GLU A 188 -10.61 22.36 -23.22
N GLU A 189 -11.13 23.59 -23.16
CA GLU A 189 -10.35 24.81 -22.95
C GLU A 189 -9.71 24.83 -21.55
N ALA A 190 -10.49 24.46 -20.53
CA ALA A 190 -10.01 24.36 -19.15
C ALA A 190 -8.89 23.31 -19.00
N ILE A 191 -9.05 22.13 -19.59
CA ILE A 191 -8.01 21.09 -19.57
C ILE A 191 -6.74 21.57 -20.26
N ALA A 192 -6.84 22.24 -21.43
CA ALA A 192 -5.69 22.77 -22.13
C ALA A 192 -4.95 23.82 -21.28
N LYS A 193 -5.67 24.74 -20.64
CA LYS A 193 -5.08 25.77 -19.77
C LYS A 193 -4.44 25.17 -18.50
N ILE A 194 -5.09 24.18 -17.87
CA ILE A 194 -4.53 23.49 -16.70
C ILE A 194 -3.26 22.73 -17.10
N ALA A 195 -3.27 22.05 -18.26
CA ALA A 195 -2.15 21.29 -18.77
C ALA A 195 -0.93 22.22 -19.03
N GLU A 196 -1.15 23.38 -19.63
CA GLU A 196 -0.12 24.41 -19.84
C GLU A 196 0.46 24.90 -18.49
N LEU A 197 -0.39 25.29 -17.54
CA LEU A 197 0.05 25.79 -16.23
C LEU A 197 0.79 24.72 -15.40
N LEU A 198 0.42 23.46 -15.54
CA LEU A 198 1.04 22.35 -14.82
C LEU A 198 2.22 21.70 -15.58
N GLU A 199 2.50 22.17 -16.81
CA GLU A 199 3.56 21.61 -17.67
C GLU A 199 3.40 20.09 -17.84
N ILE A 200 2.18 19.65 -18.21
CA ILE A 200 1.84 18.24 -18.50
C ILE A 200 1.01 18.15 -19.79
N ALA A 201 0.98 16.97 -20.39
CA ALA A 201 0.14 16.73 -21.58
C ALA A 201 -1.35 16.67 -21.19
N PRO A 202 -2.27 17.29 -21.98
CA PRO A 202 -3.72 17.25 -21.72
C PRO A 202 -4.27 15.83 -21.54
N GLU A 203 -3.74 14.86 -22.28
CA GLU A 203 -4.13 13.46 -22.25
C GLU A 203 -3.92 12.81 -20.86
N VAL A 204 -2.95 13.31 -20.09
CA VAL A 204 -2.73 12.86 -18.71
C VAL A 204 -3.91 13.24 -17.82
N ILE A 205 -4.45 14.45 -18.00
CA ILE A 205 -5.63 14.93 -17.28
C ILE A 205 -6.85 14.12 -17.70
N GLU A 206 -7.07 13.97 -19.01
CA GLU A 206 -8.21 13.22 -19.56
C GLU A 206 -8.22 11.77 -19.07
N LYS A 207 -7.07 11.10 -19.08
CA LYS A 207 -6.91 9.74 -18.55
C LYS A 207 -7.29 9.64 -17.07
N LYS A 208 -6.86 10.60 -16.24
CA LYS A 208 -7.21 10.63 -14.82
C LYS A 208 -8.70 10.88 -14.61
N LEU A 209 -9.31 11.79 -15.37
CA LEU A 209 -10.74 12.09 -15.30
C LEU A 209 -11.63 10.94 -15.81
N SER A 210 -11.12 10.06 -16.67
CA SER A 210 -11.85 8.91 -17.21
C SER A 210 -11.81 7.66 -16.32
N ALA A 211 -11.15 7.71 -15.18
CA ALA A 211 -11.05 6.56 -14.29
C ALA A 211 -12.41 6.15 -13.70
N LYS A 212 -12.68 4.84 -13.56
CA LYS A 212 -13.98 4.27 -13.17
C LYS A 212 -14.54 4.80 -11.83
N TRP A 213 -13.67 5.24 -10.93
CA TRP A 213 -14.07 5.76 -9.62
C TRP A 213 -14.47 7.23 -9.64
N VAL A 214 -14.14 7.97 -10.71
CA VAL A 214 -14.40 9.40 -10.84
C VAL A 214 -15.88 9.66 -11.06
N LYS A 215 -16.43 10.56 -10.23
CA LYS A 215 -17.78 11.09 -10.31
C LYS A 215 -17.71 12.62 -10.44
N ASP A 216 -18.83 13.25 -10.73
CA ASP A 216 -18.92 14.71 -10.93
C ASP A 216 -18.45 15.51 -9.70
N ASP A 217 -18.63 14.98 -8.50
CA ASP A 217 -18.24 15.60 -7.23
C ASP A 217 -16.88 15.13 -6.70
N SER A 218 -16.20 14.22 -7.40
CA SER A 218 -14.91 13.68 -6.97
C SER A 218 -13.80 14.73 -7.12
N PHE A 219 -12.94 14.87 -6.11
CA PHE A 219 -11.66 15.54 -6.26
C PHE A 219 -10.68 14.60 -6.94
N VAL A 220 -10.25 14.95 -8.15
CA VAL A 220 -9.30 14.15 -8.94
C VAL A 220 -7.93 14.83 -8.89
N PRO A 221 -6.94 14.32 -8.14
CA PRO A 221 -5.61 14.91 -8.06
C PRO A 221 -4.87 14.79 -9.41
N ILE A 222 -4.41 15.91 -9.93
CA ILE A 222 -3.73 16.00 -11.24
C ILE A 222 -2.21 16.02 -11.07
N LYS A 223 -1.68 17.03 -10.37
CA LYS A 223 -0.24 17.21 -10.13
C LYS A 223 0.01 17.87 -8.78
N THR A 224 1.11 17.48 -8.16
CA THR A 224 1.65 18.17 -6.98
C THR A 224 2.59 19.27 -7.46
N ILE A 225 2.50 20.45 -6.86
CA ILE A 225 3.36 21.60 -7.12
C ILE A 225 3.88 22.17 -5.80
N PRO A 226 4.97 22.96 -5.80
CA PRO A 226 5.49 23.60 -4.61
C PRO A 226 4.41 24.41 -3.89
N LYS A 227 4.37 24.31 -2.57
CA LYS A 227 3.51 25.16 -1.75
C LYS A 227 4.08 26.55 -1.67
N VAL A 228 3.22 27.55 -1.81
CA VAL A 228 3.60 28.96 -1.65
C VAL A 228 3.25 29.40 -0.22
N GLU A 229 4.27 29.66 0.58
CA GLU A 229 4.09 30.17 1.93
C GLU A 229 3.91 31.69 1.91
N LYS A 230 2.81 32.17 2.53
CA LYS A 230 2.50 33.61 2.55
C LYS A 230 3.62 34.46 3.15
N ILE A 231 4.39 33.91 4.08
CA ILE A 231 5.51 34.61 4.72
C ILE A 231 6.64 34.88 3.72
N GLU A 232 6.85 34.01 2.73
CA GLU A 232 7.85 34.19 1.69
C GLU A 232 7.48 35.37 0.77
N LEU A 233 6.18 35.54 0.46
CA LEU A 233 5.67 36.66 -0.33
C LEU A 233 5.76 37.99 0.41
N MET A 234 5.80 37.98 1.74
CA MET A 234 5.88 39.19 2.56
C MET A 234 7.31 39.68 2.78
N LYS A 235 8.33 38.96 2.31
CA LYS A 235 9.73 39.40 2.37
C LYS A 235 9.94 40.67 1.56
N TYR A 236 10.89 41.52 2.00
CA TYR A 236 11.23 42.79 1.30
C TYR A 236 11.63 42.58 -0.18
N LYS A 237 12.23 41.46 -0.49
CA LYS A 237 12.53 40.98 -1.85
C LYS A 237 12.18 39.48 -1.93
N PRO A 238 10.94 39.15 -2.27
CA PRO A 238 10.59 37.75 -2.51
C PRO A 238 11.42 37.14 -3.63
N ASP A 239 11.67 35.85 -3.54
CA ASP A 239 12.33 35.09 -4.60
C ASP A 239 11.47 35.08 -5.86
N GLN A 240 12.09 35.25 -7.03
CA GLN A 240 11.41 35.23 -8.33
C GLN A 240 10.68 33.87 -8.56
N LYS A 241 11.27 32.77 -8.10
CA LYS A 241 10.66 31.43 -8.18
C LYS A 241 9.36 31.39 -7.37
N VAL A 242 9.36 31.92 -6.15
CA VAL A 242 8.17 32.00 -5.27
C VAL A 242 7.08 32.88 -5.89
N LEU A 243 7.44 34.02 -6.50
CA LEU A 243 6.48 34.90 -7.17
C LEU A 243 5.82 34.19 -8.37
N LYS A 244 6.60 33.50 -9.18
CA LYS A 244 6.11 32.73 -10.33
C LYS A 244 5.17 31.60 -9.89
N GLU A 245 5.51 30.89 -8.82
CA GLU A 245 4.64 29.85 -8.26
C GLU A 245 3.35 30.42 -7.70
N ASN A 246 3.40 31.60 -7.05
CA ASN A 246 2.18 32.26 -6.57
C ASN A 246 1.25 32.66 -7.72
N GLU A 247 1.80 33.23 -8.79
CA GLU A 247 1.03 33.59 -10.00
C GLU A 247 0.38 32.32 -10.62
N ARG A 248 1.11 31.22 -10.68
CA ARG A 248 0.59 29.93 -11.13
C ARG A 248 -0.58 29.46 -10.26
N HIS A 249 -0.45 29.52 -8.93
CA HIS A 249 -1.50 29.16 -7.99
C HIS A 249 -2.76 30.01 -8.17
N GLU A 250 -2.60 31.34 -8.24
CA GLU A 250 -3.72 32.26 -8.44
C GLU A 250 -4.44 31.98 -9.76
N THR A 251 -3.68 31.82 -10.84
CA THR A 251 -4.25 31.54 -12.17
C THR A 251 -4.99 30.20 -12.23
N LEU A 252 -4.49 29.17 -11.54
CA LEU A 252 -5.15 27.86 -11.44
C LEU A 252 -6.47 27.97 -10.69
N LEU A 253 -6.52 28.73 -9.60
CA LEU A 253 -7.73 28.92 -8.80
C LEU A 253 -8.82 29.76 -9.49
N GLU A 254 -8.47 30.53 -10.52
CA GLU A 254 -9.44 31.23 -11.36
C GLU A 254 -10.21 30.30 -12.30
N ILE A 255 -9.72 29.07 -12.53
CA ILE A 255 -10.38 28.10 -13.41
C ILE A 255 -11.48 27.38 -12.63
N PRO A 256 -12.79 27.50 -13.03
CA PRO A 256 -13.87 26.80 -12.37
C PRO A 256 -13.62 25.29 -12.31
N GLY A 257 -13.81 24.70 -11.14
CA GLY A 257 -13.59 23.27 -10.92
C GLY A 257 -12.18 22.87 -10.53
N VAL A 258 -11.19 23.78 -10.58
CA VAL A 258 -9.87 23.55 -10.01
C VAL A 258 -9.90 23.78 -8.51
N MET A 259 -9.27 22.89 -7.77
CA MET A 259 -9.06 23.01 -6.32
C MET A 259 -7.60 22.71 -5.99
N ILE A 260 -7.07 23.42 -5.03
CA ILE A 260 -5.72 23.20 -4.49
C ILE A 260 -5.86 22.83 -3.01
N SER A 261 -5.27 21.73 -2.59
CA SER A 261 -5.24 21.27 -1.20
C SER A 261 -3.81 20.97 -0.77
N ASP A 262 -3.53 21.14 0.51
CA ASP A 262 -2.25 20.73 1.06
C ASP A 262 -2.13 19.21 1.03
N VAL A 263 -0.94 18.71 0.70
CA VAL A 263 -0.57 17.31 0.72
C VAL A 263 0.79 17.15 1.39
N GLU A 264 0.90 16.14 2.26
CA GLU A 264 2.18 15.77 2.84
C GLU A 264 3.06 15.11 1.77
N VAL A 265 4.31 15.52 1.71
CA VAL A 265 5.32 15.01 0.78
C VAL A 265 6.65 14.80 1.48
N ARG A 266 7.55 14.06 0.85
CA ARG A 266 8.95 14.05 1.24
C ARG A 266 9.59 15.37 0.82
N GLU A 267 10.37 16.00 1.69
CA GLU A 267 11.05 17.28 1.46
C GLU A 267 12.55 17.15 1.73
N TYR A 268 13.33 17.80 0.90
CA TYR A 268 14.79 17.86 0.98
C TYR A 268 15.24 19.31 1.15
N PRO A 269 15.40 19.79 2.41
CA PRO A 269 15.64 21.22 2.67
C PRO A 269 16.92 21.78 2.06
N LEU A 270 17.92 20.94 1.78
CA LEU A 270 19.16 21.37 1.13
C LEU A 270 19.09 21.30 -0.41
N GLY A 271 18.09 20.62 -0.99
CA GLY A 271 17.94 20.48 -2.43
C GLY A 271 19.24 20.06 -3.13
N GLU A 272 19.64 20.80 -4.16
CA GLU A 272 20.86 20.57 -4.95
C GLU A 272 22.14 20.41 -4.13
N LYS A 273 22.22 21.08 -2.96
CA LYS A 273 23.42 21.07 -2.11
C LYS A 273 23.75 19.70 -1.51
N ALA A 274 22.77 18.79 -1.44
CA ALA A 274 22.92 17.47 -0.86
C ALA A 274 22.26 16.34 -1.67
N ALA A 275 21.81 16.60 -2.90
CA ALA A 275 21.02 15.66 -3.68
C ALA A 275 21.72 14.31 -3.89
N HIS A 276 23.00 14.31 -4.28
CA HIS A 276 23.74 13.06 -4.47
C HIS A 276 23.93 12.26 -3.18
N LEU A 277 24.11 12.95 -2.05
CA LEU A 277 24.27 12.33 -0.75
C LEU A 277 22.96 11.74 -0.25
N VAL A 278 21.92 12.56 -0.22
CA VAL A 278 20.61 12.19 0.35
C VAL A 278 19.82 11.30 -0.60
N GLY A 279 19.89 11.57 -1.89
CA GLY A 279 19.08 10.89 -2.90
C GLY A 279 17.62 11.39 -2.92
N TYR A 280 16.74 10.57 -3.42
CA TYR A 280 15.32 10.89 -3.52
C TYR A 280 14.45 9.64 -3.42
N VAL A 281 13.18 9.82 -3.08
CA VAL A 281 12.15 8.80 -3.19
C VAL A 281 11.30 9.05 -4.45
N GLN A 282 10.73 7.99 -4.99
CA GLN A 282 9.83 8.03 -6.14
C GLN A 282 8.68 7.04 -5.95
N SER A 283 7.56 7.27 -6.63
CA SER A 283 6.47 6.30 -6.66
C SER A 283 6.95 4.97 -7.21
N VAL A 284 6.49 3.90 -6.58
CA VAL A 284 6.81 2.52 -6.96
C VAL A 284 6.32 2.23 -8.37
N THR A 285 7.18 1.65 -9.21
CA THR A 285 6.86 1.18 -10.56
C THR A 285 6.36 -0.28 -10.52
N ALA A 286 5.86 -0.79 -11.64
CA ALA A 286 5.51 -2.21 -11.76
C ALA A 286 6.74 -3.11 -11.58
N GLU A 287 7.91 -2.68 -12.08
CA GLU A 287 9.18 -3.39 -11.91
C GLU A 287 9.63 -3.43 -10.44
N ASP A 288 9.50 -2.31 -9.71
CA ASP A 288 9.78 -2.26 -8.27
C ASP A 288 8.87 -3.23 -7.49
N LEU A 289 7.59 -3.34 -7.87
CA LEU A 289 6.66 -4.29 -7.22
C LEU A 289 7.03 -5.74 -7.45
N GLU A 290 7.58 -6.07 -8.62
CA GLU A 290 8.07 -7.41 -8.94
C GLU A 290 9.38 -7.71 -8.18
N GLU A 291 10.33 -6.77 -8.18
CA GLU A 291 11.63 -6.94 -7.53
C GLU A 291 11.50 -7.04 -5.99
N HIS A 292 10.58 -6.28 -5.41
CA HIS A 292 10.33 -6.21 -3.96
C HIS A 292 9.05 -6.95 -3.55
N ALA A 293 8.67 -8.01 -4.29
CA ALA A 293 7.48 -8.78 -3.99
C ALA A 293 7.51 -9.35 -2.55
N GLY A 294 6.43 -9.12 -1.81
CA GLY A 294 6.30 -9.56 -0.41
C GLY A 294 6.93 -8.61 0.62
N GLU A 295 7.57 -7.52 0.20
CA GLU A 295 8.13 -6.51 1.11
C GLU A 295 7.11 -5.44 1.55
N GLY A 296 5.83 -5.60 1.20
CA GLY A 296 4.72 -4.74 1.64
C GLY A 296 4.59 -3.43 0.85
N TYR A 297 5.15 -3.34 -0.36
CA TYR A 297 4.89 -2.24 -1.29
C TYR A 297 3.55 -2.42 -1.99
N THR A 298 2.91 -1.30 -2.28
CA THR A 298 1.69 -1.20 -3.09
C THR A 298 1.90 -0.18 -4.21
N ALA A 299 0.99 -0.11 -5.16
CA ALA A 299 1.04 0.87 -6.24
C ALA A 299 1.05 2.35 -5.77
N ASN A 300 0.66 2.59 -4.51
CA ASN A 300 0.64 3.92 -3.90
C ASN A 300 1.86 4.17 -2.99
N SER A 301 2.78 3.23 -2.88
CA SER A 301 3.99 3.37 -2.07
C SER A 301 5.04 4.22 -2.77
N VAL A 302 5.98 4.73 -1.98
CA VAL A 302 7.22 5.35 -2.48
C VAL A 302 8.41 4.48 -2.08
N ILE A 303 9.49 4.56 -2.85
CA ILE A 303 10.72 3.81 -2.62
C ILE A 303 11.93 4.72 -2.82
N GLY A 304 12.96 4.59 -1.98
CA GLY A 304 14.23 5.29 -2.14
C GLY A 304 14.99 4.78 -3.36
N LYS A 305 15.37 5.69 -4.27
CA LYS A 305 16.01 5.34 -5.55
C LYS A 305 17.51 5.53 -5.53
N SER A 306 18.03 6.41 -4.70
CA SER A 306 19.47 6.73 -4.68
C SER A 306 19.90 7.28 -3.32
N GLY A 307 21.20 7.50 -3.14
CA GLY A 307 21.79 8.12 -1.94
C GLY A 307 21.41 7.38 -0.66
N MET A 308 21.26 8.12 0.43
CA MET A 308 20.87 7.58 1.73
C MET A 308 19.41 7.08 1.73
N GLU A 309 18.52 7.67 0.94
CA GLU A 309 17.14 7.20 0.77
C GLU A 309 17.08 5.75 0.28
N GLY A 310 17.90 5.41 -0.72
CA GLY A 310 17.96 4.03 -1.24
C GLY A 310 18.78 3.10 -0.35
N LEU A 311 19.91 3.58 0.18
CA LEU A 311 20.80 2.77 1.01
C LEU A 311 20.12 2.29 2.31
N PHE A 312 19.33 3.15 2.93
CA PHE A 312 18.63 2.89 4.19
C PHE A 312 17.11 2.71 4.00
N GLU A 313 16.68 2.26 2.83
CA GLU A 313 15.26 2.07 2.52
C GLU A 313 14.54 1.20 3.56
N LYS A 314 15.17 0.10 4.00
CA LYS A 314 14.59 -0.84 4.96
C LYS A 314 14.34 -0.23 6.33
N GLU A 315 15.27 0.64 6.76
CA GLU A 315 15.17 1.34 8.04
C GLU A 315 14.17 2.50 7.96
N LEU A 316 14.23 3.26 6.85
CA LEU A 316 13.41 4.47 6.67
C LEU A 316 11.95 4.17 6.40
N LYS A 317 11.62 3.13 5.64
CA LYS A 317 10.27 2.86 5.13
C LYS A 317 9.24 2.58 6.23
N GLY A 318 9.64 1.88 7.31
CA GLY A 318 8.69 1.37 8.30
C GLY A 318 7.86 0.18 7.79
N LYS A 319 6.78 -0.13 8.50
CA LYS A 319 5.82 -1.19 8.13
C LYS A 319 4.40 -0.71 8.36
N ASN A 320 3.60 -0.75 7.33
CA ASN A 320 2.19 -0.38 7.42
C ASN A 320 1.44 -1.27 8.41
N GLY A 321 0.54 -0.67 9.18
CA GLY A 321 -0.46 -1.39 9.93
C GLY A 321 -1.61 -1.82 9.02
N CYS A 322 -2.26 -2.93 9.39
CA CYS A 322 -3.42 -3.42 8.68
C CYS A 322 -4.42 -4.01 9.66
N ARG A 323 -5.72 -3.82 9.40
CA ARG A 323 -6.82 -4.40 10.18
C ARG A 323 -7.82 -5.05 9.26
N VAL A 324 -8.32 -6.23 9.66
CA VAL A 324 -9.50 -6.89 9.09
C VAL A 324 -10.59 -6.91 10.14
N TYR A 325 -11.76 -6.39 9.82
CA TYR A 325 -12.87 -6.26 10.77
C TYR A 325 -14.24 -6.37 10.08
N ILE A 326 -15.25 -6.73 10.88
CA ILE A 326 -16.65 -6.80 10.44
C ILE A 326 -17.35 -5.50 10.79
N VAL A 327 -18.14 -4.96 9.84
CA VAL A 327 -19.05 -3.85 10.08
C VAL A 327 -20.48 -4.29 9.79
N ASN A 328 -21.43 -3.76 10.57
CA ASN A 328 -22.85 -3.99 10.34
C ASN A 328 -23.39 -3.15 9.14
N SER A 329 -24.68 -3.30 8.84
CA SER A 329 -25.37 -2.57 7.76
C SER A 329 -25.32 -1.04 7.90
N GLU A 330 -25.14 -0.52 9.13
CA GLU A 330 -25.01 0.91 9.41
C GLU A 330 -23.55 1.41 9.29
N GLY A 331 -22.60 0.51 9.01
CA GLY A 331 -21.17 0.82 8.94
C GLY A 331 -20.47 0.87 10.29
N LYS A 332 -21.14 0.48 11.39
CA LYS A 332 -20.54 0.41 12.71
C LYS A 332 -19.73 -0.88 12.84
N GLU A 333 -18.52 -0.76 13.40
CA GLU A 333 -17.65 -1.89 13.70
C GLU A 333 -18.31 -2.84 14.70
N LYS A 334 -18.29 -4.14 14.39
CA LYS A 334 -18.89 -5.22 15.15
C LYS A 334 -17.81 -6.09 15.80
N GLU A 335 -16.77 -6.41 15.05
CA GLU A 335 -15.70 -7.30 15.50
C GLU A 335 -14.41 -7.03 14.73
N GLU A 336 -13.27 -7.02 15.43
CA GLU A 336 -11.94 -7.04 14.83
C GLU A 336 -11.46 -8.49 14.70
N LEU A 337 -11.13 -8.94 13.50
CA LEU A 337 -10.74 -10.30 13.20
C LEU A 337 -9.22 -10.51 13.29
N ALA A 338 -8.46 -9.54 12.77
CA ALA A 338 -7.01 -9.54 12.82
C ALA A 338 -6.46 -8.12 12.69
N TYR A 339 -5.26 -7.89 13.24
CA TYR A 339 -4.54 -6.64 13.04
C TYR A 339 -3.02 -6.82 13.11
N ILE A 340 -2.34 -5.97 12.34
CA ILE A 340 -0.91 -5.72 12.44
C ILE A 340 -0.72 -4.26 12.84
N LEU A 341 0.03 -4.02 13.91
CA LEU A 341 0.35 -2.65 14.33
C LEU A 341 1.27 -1.98 13.34
N VAL A 342 1.00 -0.71 13.03
CA VAL A 342 1.91 0.13 12.28
C VAL A 342 3.25 0.27 13.02
N GLN A 343 4.33 0.25 12.26
CA GLN A 343 5.69 0.49 12.76
C GLN A 343 6.32 1.55 11.88
N ASP A 344 6.48 2.75 12.42
CA ASP A 344 7.12 3.84 11.69
C ASP A 344 8.59 3.51 11.41
N GLY A 345 9.13 4.13 10.38
CA GLY A 345 10.52 4.02 10.00
C GLY A 345 11.44 4.65 11.04
N HIS A 346 12.69 4.24 11.03
CA HIS A 346 13.69 4.76 11.94
C HIS A 346 14.42 5.95 11.31
N ASP A 347 14.67 6.99 12.11
CA ASP A 347 15.48 8.11 11.69
C ASP A 347 16.94 7.69 11.52
N ILE A 348 17.57 8.21 10.47
CA ILE A 348 18.99 7.98 10.16
C ILE A 348 19.77 9.25 10.44
N LYS A 349 20.68 9.20 11.40
CA LYS A 349 21.56 10.32 11.74
C LYS A 349 22.92 10.15 11.08
N LEU A 350 23.27 11.10 10.21
CA LEU A 350 24.54 11.14 9.50
C LEU A 350 25.59 11.93 10.29
N THR A 351 26.86 11.72 9.95
CA THR A 351 28.00 12.51 10.47
C THR A 351 28.16 13.84 9.74
N ILE A 352 27.38 14.10 8.72
CA ILE A 352 27.38 15.31 7.88
C ILE A 352 27.01 16.55 8.69
N ASP A 353 27.72 17.64 8.43
CA ASP A 353 27.37 18.98 8.90
C ASP A 353 26.71 19.76 7.76
N ALA A 354 25.41 20.06 7.89
CA ALA A 354 24.62 20.71 6.86
C ALA A 354 25.15 22.09 6.44
N ASN A 355 25.78 22.83 7.37
CA ASN A 355 26.38 24.13 7.04
C ASN A 355 27.65 23.96 6.20
N LEU A 356 28.51 23.02 6.59
CA LEU A 356 29.73 22.72 5.84
C LEU A 356 29.39 22.18 4.44
N GLN A 357 28.40 21.29 4.35
CA GLN A 357 27.85 20.77 3.08
C GLN A 357 27.44 21.91 2.16
N SER A 358 26.59 22.83 2.67
CA SER A 358 26.11 23.99 1.92
C SER A 358 27.23 24.91 1.50
N SER A 359 28.17 25.22 2.42
CA SER A 359 29.29 26.13 2.12
C SER A 359 30.22 25.55 1.04
N LEU A 360 30.52 24.25 1.07
CA LEU A 360 31.31 23.62 0.02
C LEU A 360 30.58 23.61 -1.33
N TYR A 361 29.27 23.31 -1.33
CA TYR A 361 28.48 23.40 -2.54
C TYR A 361 28.54 24.82 -3.16
N GLU A 362 28.30 25.85 -2.37
CA GLU A 362 28.31 27.26 -2.82
C GLU A 362 29.68 27.72 -3.36
N GLN A 363 30.77 27.10 -2.92
CA GLN A 363 32.13 27.40 -3.43
C GLN A 363 32.41 26.73 -4.79
N PHE A 364 31.78 25.59 -5.07
CA PHE A 364 32.14 24.74 -6.21
C PHE A 364 30.97 24.48 -7.18
N ASN A 365 29.80 25.10 -6.98
CA ASN A 365 28.60 24.83 -7.80
C ASN A 365 28.74 25.19 -9.27
N GLU A 366 29.67 26.09 -9.63
CA GLU A 366 29.98 26.45 -11.01
C GLU A 366 31.01 25.50 -11.65
N ASP A 367 31.70 24.69 -10.84
CA ASP A 367 32.73 23.76 -11.28
C ASP A 367 32.18 22.34 -11.46
N LYS A 368 32.78 21.55 -12.34
CA LYS A 368 32.61 20.11 -12.36
C LYS A 368 33.56 19.44 -11.40
N SER A 369 33.12 19.17 -10.18
CA SER A 369 34.01 18.78 -9.09
C SER A 369 33.33 17.85 -8.06
N CYS A 370 34.14 17.25 -7.20
CA CYS A 370 33.66 16.65 -5.95
C CYS A 370 34.52 17.11 -4.77
N SER A 371 33.90 17.29 -3.62
CA SER A 371 34.56 17.70 -2.38
C SER A 371 34.15 16.79 -1.23
N VAL A 372 35.15 16.30 -0.50
CA VAL A 372 34.95 15.47 0.69
C VAL A 372 35.70 16.11 1.86
N ALA A 373 34.94 16.42 2.92
CA ALA A 373 35.50 16.83 4.20
C ALA A 373 35.43 15.70 5.21
N MET A 374 36.56 15.35 5.83
CA MET A 374 36.62 14.23 6.76
C MET A 374 37.37 14.66 8.04
N ASN A 375 36.91 14.17 9.18
CA ASN A 375 37.68 14.29 10.43
C ASN A 375 38.82 13.25 10.42
N PRO A 376 40.07 13.68 10.41
CA PRO A 376 41.20 12.75 10.30
C PRO A 376 41.41 11.87 11.54
N TYR A 377 40.83 12.23 12.68
CA TYR A 377 40.98 11.48 13.93
C TYR A 377 39.88 10.43 14.12
N THR A 378 38.67 10.72 13.66
CA THR A 378 37.48 9.82 13.85
C THR A 378 37.12 9.07 12.59
N GLY A 379 37.53 9.54 11.41
CA GLY A 379 37.12 9.02 10.11
C GLY A 379 35.71 9.46 9.69
N GLU A 380 35.02 10.31 10.48
CA GLU A 380 33.69 10.81 10.15
C GLU A 380 33.72 11.67 8.88
N VAL A 381 32.86 11.41 7.94
CA VAL A 381 32.61 12.26 6.79
C VAL A 381 31.71 13.42 7.22
N LEU A 382 32.20 14.65 7.11
CA LEU A 382 31.54 15.86 7.55
C LEU A 382 30.77 16.56 6.40
N ALA A 383 31.25 16.40 5.17
CA ALA A 383 30.58 16.84 3.96
C ALA A 383 30.99 15.99 2.77
N LEU A 384 30.05 15.81 1.83
CA LEU A 384 30.23 15.07 0.60
C LEU A 384 29.43 15.77 -0.50
N VAL A 385 30.12 16.53 -1.33
CA VAL A 385 29.53 17.40 -2.38
C VAL A 385 29.97 16.90 -3.75
N SER A 386 29.05 16.83 -4.68
CA SER A 386 29.29 16.61 -6.10
C SER A 386 28.60 17.68 -6.92
N THR A 387 29.30 18.24 -7.93
CA THR A 387 28.81 19.31 -8.81
C THR A 387 29.17 19.02 -10.26
N PRO A 388 28.27 19.35 -11.23
CA PRO A 388 26.94 19.91 -11.03
C PRO A 388 26.01 18.95 -10.31
N SER A 389 24.88 19.46 -9.81
CA SER A 389 23.89 18.69 -9.07
C SER A 389 22.47 18.95 -9.63
N TYR A 390 21.48 18.35 -9.01
CA TYR A 390 20.07 18.48 -9.35
C TYR A 390 19.24 18.73 -8.08
N ASP A 391 18.02 19.28 -8.20
CA ASP A 391 17.13 19.42 -7.06
C ASP A 391 16.32 18.13 -6.90
N ASN A 392 16.56 17.39 -5.83
CA ASN A 392 15.83 16.15 -5.55
C ASN A 392 14.35 16.38 -5.19
N ASN A 393 13.94 17.60 -4.81
CA ASN A 393 12.53 17.94 -4.66
C ASN A 393 11.76 17.90 -5.99
N ASP A 394 12.43 18.11 -7.13
CA ASP A 394 11.77 18.04 -8.43
C ASP A 394 11.22 16.63 -8.73
N PHE A 395 11.86 15.57 -8.22
CA PHE A 395 11.36 14.20 -8.32
C PHE A 395 10.07 13.98 -7.52
N ILE A 396 9.93 14.68 -6.40
CA ILE A 396 8.73 14.63 -5.55
C ILE A 396 7.55 15.34 -6.23
N MET A 397 7.81 16.48 -6.87
CA MET A 397 6.80 17.25 -7.58
C MET A 397 6.42 16.63 -8.94
N GLY A 398 7.22 15.68 -9.41
CA GLY A 398 7.07 15.04 -10.72
C GLY A 398 7.67 15.90 -11.85
N LEU A 399 8.80 15.42 -12.39
CA LEU A 399 9.46 16.05 -13.54
C LEU A 399 8.58 16.00 -14.78
N SER A 400 8.55 17.09 -15.53
CA SER A 400 8.02 17.05 -16.90
C SER A 400 8.96 16.25 -17.82
N SER A 401 8.44 15.80 -18.97
CA SER A 401 9.29 15.12 -19.97
C SER A 401 10.47 15.98 -20.43
N GLU A 402 10.26 17.30 -20.51
CA GLU A 402 11.30 18.25 -20.90
C GLU A 402 12.37 18.40 -19.81
N GLN A 403 11.96 18.52 -18.54
CA GLN A 403 12.87 18.57 -17.39
C GLN A 403 13.68 17.28 -17.27
N TRP A 404 13.03 16.12 -17.42
CA TRP A 404 13.71 14.84 -17.43
C TRP A 404 14.72 14.72 -18.55
N THR A 405 14.35 15.10 -19.77
CA THR A 405 15.23 15.09 -20.93
C THR A 405 16.42 16.03 -20.72
N ALA A 406 16.17 17.24 -20.21
CA ALA A 406 17.22 18.21 -19.90
C ALA A 406 18.24 17.66 -18.90
N LEU A 407 17.78 17.03 -17.82
CA LEU A 407 18.67 16.41 -16.81
C LEU A 407 19.47 15.22 -17.37
N ASN A 408 18.83 14.39 -18.18
CA ASN A 408 19.43 13.13 -18.67
C ASN A 408 20.39 13.35 -19.84
N GLU A 409 20.13 14.38 -20.68
CA GLU A 409 20.92 14.70 -21.85
C GLU A 409 21.98 15.78 -21.58
N ASP A 410 22.01 16.38 -20.40
CA ASP A 410 23.02 17.37 -20.00
C ASP A 410 24.42 16.76 -20.14
N GLU A 411 25.30 17.44 -20.89
CA GLU A 411 26.68 17.03 -21.11
C GLU A 411 27.49 16.94 -19.78
N ASN A 412 27.11 17.75 -18.79
CA ASN A 412 27.72 17.76 -17.48
C ASN A 412 27.23 16.64 -16.56
N LYS A 413 26.14 15.96 -16.94
CA LYS A 413 25.56 14.81 -16.24
C LYS A 413 25.29 15.07 -14.76
N PRO A 414 24.41 16.01 -14.42
CA PRO A 414 24.16 16.43 -13.04
C PRO A 414 23.63 15.31 -12.13
N MET A 415 23.07 14.23 -12.69
CA MET A 415 22.57 13.08 -11.93
C MET A 415 23.68 12.05 -11.58
N TYR A 416 24.86 12.18 -12.13
CA TYR A 416 25.99 11.26 -11.86
C TYR A 416 26.94 11.84 -10.83
N ASN A 417 27.42 10.95 -9.94
CA ASN A 417 28.32 11.28 -8.87
C ASN A 417 29.74 10.74 -9.16
#